data_466fc85cf8c6e07cc080f7cf25567acd
#
_entry.id   466fc85cf8c6e07cc080f7cf25567acd
#
_cell.length_a   1.000
_cell.length_b   1.000
_cell.length_c   1.000
_cell.angle_alpha   90.00
_cell.angle_beta   90.00
_cell.angle_gamma   90.00
#
_symmetry.space_group_name_H-M   'P 1'
#
loop_
_entity.id
_entity.type
_entity.pdbx_description
1 polymer ?
#
loop_
_entity_poly.entity_id
_entity_poly.type
_entity_poly.pdbx_seq_one_letter_code
_entity_poly.pdbx_strand_id
1 'polypeptide(L)'
;MWWNTAGVLTAVTLGARPNPVSPVVDPVRRAFAPEEVMLGSCDAELLMFRRGDATYNPSRGFFLAGGPVGLALTAAFFGGQAYMNSRRRKAAEADAQARWRHLADARLTVSTHGIYLGTAEGVMSVAYADVRECSLSATGEIVMAAANSQGTARWKLRAQWAELVLVLWALRYLPEHPQMTARSWLPGDWLVHAAAHGYEVDTRTWPR
;
A
#
# COMPACT_ATOMS: atom_id res chain seq x y z
N MET A 1 -12.15 -7.55 12.47
CA MET A 1 -11.87 -7.10 11.10
C MET A 1 -12.59 -7.96 10.08
N TRP A 2 -12.21 -9.22 9.84
CA TRP A 2 -12.79 -10.10 8.80
C TRP A 2 -14.29 -10.31 8.91
N TRP A 3 -14.85 -10.32 10.10
CA TRP A 3 -16.29 -10.32 10.35
C TRP A 3 -17.02 -9.21 9.64
N ASN A 4 -16.51 -8.01 9.83
CA ASN A 4 -17.10 -6.80 9.27
C ASN A 4 -16.96 -6.82 7.74
N THR A 5 -15.82 -7.27 7.22
CA THR A 5 -15.60 -7.44 5.78
C THR A 5 -16.56 -8.50 5.20
N ALA A 6 -16.74 -9.64 5.87
CA ALA A 6 -17.69 -10.68 5.47
C ALA A 6 -19.14 -10.17 5.49
N GLY A 7 -19.51 -9.39 6.49
CA GLY A 7 -20.84 -8.76 6.58
C GLY A 7 -21.09 -7.76 5.46
N VAL A 8 -20.11 -6.92 5.13
CA VAL A 8 -20.21 -6.00 3.98
C VAL A 8 -20.32 -6.77 2.67
N LEU A 9 -19.49 -7.81 2.46
CA LEU A 9 -19.56 -8.67 1.27
C LEU A 9 -20.97 -9.26 1.11
N THR A 10 -21.50 -9.86 2.15
CA THR A 10 -22.84 -10.45 2.11
C THR A 10 -23.91 -9.39 1.81
N ALA A 11 -23.87 -8.23 2.46
CA ALA A 11 -24.82 -7.16 2.21
C ALA A 11 -24.80 -6.69 0.75
N VAL A 12 -23.59 -6.44 0.21
CA VAL A 12 -23.44 -5.98 -1.17
C VAL A 12 -23.88 -7.03 -2.18
N THR A 13 -23.56 -8.32 -1.97
CA THR A 13 -23.98 -9.41 -2.87
C THR A 13 -25.50 -9.64 -2.87
N LEU A 14 -26.16 -9.33 -1.77
CA LEU A 14 -27.63 -9.34 -1.67
C LEU A 14 -28.29 -8.05 -2.17
N GLY A 15 -27.54 -7.10 -2.68
CA GLY A 15 -28.06 -5.79 -3.11
C GLY A 15 -28.50 -4.89 -1.96
N ALA A 16 -28.14 -5.21 -0.73
CA ALA A 16 -28.46 -4.41 0.44
C ALA A 16 -27.41 -3.31 0.65
N ARG A 17 -27.84 -2.22 1.27
CA ARG A 17 -26.92 -1.15 1.66
C ARG A 17 -26.07 -1.62 2.86
N PRO A 18 -24.73 -1.66 2.72
CA PRO A 18 -23.89 -2.09 3.83
C PRO A 18 -23.85 -1.02 4.94
N ASN A 19 -23.75 -1.48 6.18
CA ASN A 19 -23.58 -0.61 7.33
C ASN A 19 -22.09 -0.26 7.53
N PRO A 20 -21.78 0.91 8.11
CA PRO A 20 -20.43 1.23 8.55
C PRO A 20 -19.88 0.17 9.51
N VAL A 21 -18.64 -0.22 9.30
CA VAL A 21 -17.94 -1.27 10.07
C VAL A 21 -17.02 -0.73 11.15
N SER A 22 -16.76 0.58 11.11
CA SER A 22 -16.03 1.33 12.14
C SER A 22 -16.49 2.78 12.13
N PRO A 23 -16.18 3.56 13.19
CA PRO A 23 -16.36 5.00 13.15
C PRO A 23 -15.67 5.60 11.94
N VAL A 24 -16.40 6.42 11.19
CA VAL A 24 -15.90 7.06 9.98
C VAL A 24 -15.63 8.52 10.25
N VAL A 25 -14.43 8.96 9.92
CA VAL A 25 -14.14 10.38 9.74
C VAL A 25 -14.37 10.67 8.26
N ASP A 26 -15.39 11.44 7.93
CA ASP A 26 -15.66 11.84 6.54
C ASP A 26 -14.54 12.77 6.06
N PRO A 27 -13.65 12.34 5.19
CA PRO A 27 -12.50 13.13 4.79
C PRO A 27 -12.88 14.25 3.80
N VAL A 28 -13.94 14.03 3.01
CA VAL A 28 -14.39 14.97 1.98
C VAL A 28 -15.89 14.81 1.77
N ARG A 29 -16.60 15.91 1.68
CA ARG A 29 -17.99 15.87 1.24
C ARG A 29 -18.06 15.40 -0.21
N ARG A 30 -18.58 14.19 -0.47
CA ARG A 30 -18.98 13.65 -1.77
C ARG A 30 -17.88 13.69 -2.83
N ALA A 31 -17.10 12.66 -2.94
CA ALA A 31 -16.14 12.62 -4.03
C ALA A 31 -16.62 11.77 -5.22
N PHE A 32 -17.34 10.67 -5.01
CA PHE A 32 -17.62 9.74 -6.10
C PHE A 32 -19.08 9.69 -6.52
N ALA A 33 -20.04 9.59 -5.59
CA ALA A 33 -21.45 9.45 -5.92
C ALA A 33 -22.37 9.86 -4.75
N PRO A 34 -23.62 10.29 -5.03
CA PRO A 34 -24.59 10.66 -3.99
C PRO A 34 -24.98 9.48 -3.07
N GLU A 35 -24.97 8.25 -3.62
CA GLU A 35 -25.29 7.01 -2.92
C GLU A 35 -24.09 6.38 -2.21
N GLU A 36 -22.95 7.02 -2.26
CA GLU A 36 -21.74 6.53 -1.61
C GLU A 36 -21.93 6.34 -0.11
N VAL A 37 -21.50 5.19 0.39
CA VAL A 37 -21.52 4.86 1.82
C VAL A 37 -20.10 4.75 2.33
N MET A 38 -19.75 5.57 3.31
CA MET A 38 -18.50 5.43 4.05
C MET A 38 -18.60 4.26 5.01
N LEU A 39 -17.66 3.32 4.93
CA LEU A 39 -17.74 2.06 5.66
C LEU A 39 -16.83 2.02 6.89
N GLY A 40 -15.64 2.55 6.79
CA GLY A 40 -14.71 2.53 7.90
C GLY A 40 -13.49 3.38 7.69
N SER A 41 -12.82 3.75 8.79
CA SER A 41 -11.56 4.48 8.77
C SER A 41 -10.55 3.82 9.69
N CYS A 42 -9.27 3.84 9.30
CA CYS A 42 -8.15 3.39 10.11
C CYS A 42 -6.87 4.12 9.72
N ASP A 43 -5.84 4.00 10.55
CA ASP A 43 -4.50 4.45 10.18
C ASP A 43 -3.93 3.51 9.12
N ALA A 44 -3.12 4.07 8.22
CA ALA A 44 -2.49 3.35 7.14
C ALA A 44 -1.09 3.88 6.84
N GLU A 45 -0.20 2.98 6.41
CA GLU A 45 1.08 3.32 5.82
C GLU A 45 0.96 3.23 4.30
N LEU A 46 1.28 4.33 3.61
CA LEU A 46 1.30 4.38 2.16
C LEU A 46 2.73 4.22 1.64
N LEU A 47 2.96 3.22 0.80
CA LEU A 47 4.22 2.99 0.13
C LEU A 47 4.02 3.10 -1.39
N MET A 48 5.05 3.60 -2.09
CA MET A 48 5.07 3.67 -3.55
C MET A 48 6.21 2.83 -4.10
N PHE A 49 5.95 2.09 -5.19
CA PHE A 49 6.98 1.37 -5.91
C PHE A 49 7.70 2.33 -6.85
N ARG A 50 8.89 2.78 -6.44
CA ARG A 50 9.68 3.75 -7.20
C ARG A 50 11.17 3.54 -7.05
N ARG A 51 11.92 4.07 -8.00
CA ARG A 51 13.38 4.25 -7.88
C ARG A 51 13.66 5.38 -6.91
N GLY A 52 14.79 5.32 -6.21
CA GLY A 52 15.30 6.46 -5.46
C GLY A 52 15.98 7.47 -6.38
N ASP A 53 16.29 8.62 -5.82
CA ASP A 53 16.89 9.73 -6.59
C ASP A 53 18.37 9.47 -6.95
N ALA A 54 18.96 8.39 -6.44
CA ALA A 54 20.30 7.85 -6.78
C ALA A 54 21.39 8.94 -6.86
N THR A 55 21.32 9.98 -6.02
CA THR A 55 22.24 11.10 -6.06
C THR A 55 23.62 10.67 -5.56
N TYR A 56 24.58 10.55 -6.46
CA TYR A 56 25.97 10.28 -6.14
C TYR A 56 26.78 11.56 -6.24
N ASN A 57 27.22 12.09 -5.09
CA ASN A 57 28.21 13.19 -5.00
C ASN A 57 29.59 12.63 -4.63
N PRO A 58 30.52 12.50 -5.62
CA PRO A 58 31.86 12.07 -5.31
C PRO A 58 32.59 13.14 -4.49
N SER A 59 33.16 12.74 -3.37
CA SER A 59 34.04 13.61 -2.59
C SER A 59 35.34 13.84 -3.37
N ARG A 60 35.56 15.05 -3.81
CA ARG A 60 36.82 15.50 -4.49
C ARG A 60 37.65 16.33 -3.53
N GLY A 61 38.22 15.69 -2.51
CA GLY A 61 39.22 16.34 -1.66
C GLY A 61 40.60 16.21 -2.30
N PHE A 62 41.37 17.29 -2.31
CA PHE A 62 42.77 17.28 -2.74
C PHE A 62 43.65 17.53 -1.51
N PHE A 63 44.51 16.58 -1.18
CA PHE A 63 45.47 16.71 -0.09
C PHE A 63 46.85 16.34 -0.62
N LEU A 64 47.78 17.30 -0.58
CA LEU A 64 49.19 17.10 -0.94
C LEU A 64 50.05 17.41 0.29
N ALA A 65 50.72 16.40 0.81
CA ALA A 65 51.73 16.57 1.83
C ALA A 65 53.09 16.23 1.26
N GLY A 66 54.05 17.08 1.47
CA GLY A 66 55.43 16.89 0.98
C GLY A 66 56.27 15.97 1.89
N GLY A 67 57.30 15.33 1.32
CA GLY A 67 58.23 14.45 2.01
C GLY A 67 57.78 12.98 2.11
N PRO A 68 58.65 12.05 2.57
CA PRO A 68 58.34 10.60 2.57
C PRO A 68 57.17 10.22 3.49
N VAL A 69 56.96 10.91 4.61
CA VAL A 69 55.84 10.74 5.51
C VAL A 69 54.54 11.29 4.86
N GLY A 70 54.68 12.39 4.13
CA GLY A 70 53.56 12.99 3.40
C GLY A 70 53.02 12.10 2.26
N LEU A 71 53.90 11.34 1.58
CA LEU A 71 53.53 10.39 0.56
C LEU A 71 52.71 9.23 1.15
N ALA A 72 53.08 8.69 2.31
CA ALA A 72 52.35 7.63 2.99
C ALA A 72 50.94 8.11 3.46
N LEU A 73 50.87 9.33 4.01
CA LEU A 73 49.61 9.95 4.42
C LEU A 73 48.72 10.25 3.21
N THR A 74 49.29 10.70 2.10
CA THR A 74 48.55 10.94 0.85
C THR A 74 47.98 9.64 0.28
N ALA A 75 48.76 8.56 0.26
CA ALA A 75 48.28 7.23 -0.19
C ALA A 75 47.15 6.69 0.70
N ALA A 76 47.26 6.81 2.02
CA ALA A 76 46.23 6.42 2.96
C ALA A 76 44.91 7.26 2.77
N PHE A 77 45.08 8.58 2.52
CA PHE A 77 43.94 9.47 2.27
C PHE A 77 43.24 9.12 0.97
N PHE A 78 43.95 8.87 -0.13
CA PHE A 78 43.34 8.48 -1.40
C PHE A 78 42.73 7.07 -1.33
N GLY A 79 43.35 6.12 -0.62
CA GLY A 79 42.80 4.80 -0.37
C GLY A 79 41.48 4.86 0.43
N GLY A 80 41.49 5.64 1.51
CA GLY A 80 40.28 5.89 2.30
C GLY A 80 39.15 6.58 1.51
N GLN A 81 39.52 7.59 0.71
CA GLN A 81 38.59 8.30 -0.15
C GLN A 81 37.98 7.38 -1.24
N ALA A 82 38.82 6.56 -1.89
CA ALA A 82 38.40 5.59 -2.88
C ALA A 82 37.41 4.55 -2.27
N TYR A 83 37.72 4.06 -1.08
CA TYR A 83 36.87 3.14 -0.34
C TYR A 83 35.50 3.79 0.01
N MET A 84 35.52 5.00 0.54
CA MET A 84 34.29 5.74 0.88
C MET A 84 33.47 6.07 -0.36
N ASN A 85 34.11 6.46 -1.47
CA ASN A 85 33.41 6.68 -2.74
C ASN A 85 32.82 5.41 -3.32
N SER A 86 33.52 4.27 -3.21
CA SER A 86 33.00 2.95 -3.61
C SER A 86 31.76 2.57 -2.81
N ARG A 87 31.77 2.77 -1.47
CA ARG A 87 30.57 2.54 -0.63
C ARG A 87 29.41 3.45 -0.99
N ARG A 88 29.67 4.75 -1.22
CA ARG A 88 28.66 5.72 -1.65
C ARG A 88 28.06 5.36 -3.01
N ARG A 89 28.90 4.93 -3.96
CA ARG A 89 28.45 4.47 -5.27
C ARG A 89 27.56 3.23 -5.15
N LYS A 90 27.96 2.21 -4.39
CA LYS A 90 27.14 1.03 -4.14
C LYS A 90 25.82 1.38 -3.45
N ALA A 91 25.81 2.31 -2.51
CA ALA A 91 24.60 2.78 -1.87
C ALA A 91 23.68 3.52 -2.86
N ALA A 92 24.23 4.36 -3.74
CA ALA A 92 23.47 5.04 -4.78
C ALA A 92 22.92 4.03 -5.83
N GLU A 93 23.71 3.04 -6.23
CA GLU A 93 23.27 1.96 -7.12
C GLU A 93 22.14 1.12 -6.49
N ALA A 94 22.25 0.79 -5.19
CA ALA A 94 21.18 0.12 -4.45
C ALA A 94 19.94 1.02 -4.31
N ASP A 95 20.11 2.32 -4.15
CA ASP A 95 19.00 3.26 -4.09
C ASP A 95 18.34 3.47 -5.46
N ALA A 96 19.10 3.35 -6.55
CA ALA A 96 18.54 3.40 -7.91
C ALA A 96 17.59 2.25 -8.23
N GLN A 97 17.65 1.14 -7.47
CA GLN A 97 16.75 0.02 -7.67
C GLN A 97 15.30 0.38 -7.27
N ALA A 98 14.37 0.01 -8.13
CA ALA A 98 12.95 0.15 -7.83
C ALA A 98 12.57 -0.76 -6.66
N ARG A 99 11.99 -0.17 -5.62
CA ARG A 99 11.51 -0.87 -4.42
C ARG A 99 10.35 -0.14 -3.78
N TRP A 100 9.66 -0.81 -2.89
CA TRP A 100 8.67 -0.16 -2.06
C TRP A 100 9.34 0.85 -1.11
N ARG A 101 8.90 2.09 -1.18
CA ARG A 101 9.38 3.18 -0.33
C ARG A 101 8.22 3.79 0.40
N HIS A 102 8.38 4.02 1.68
CA HIS A 102 7.42 4.80 2.45
C HIS A 102 7.20 6.16 1.76
N LEU A 103 5.94 6.52 1.59
CA LEU A 103 5.52 7.78 1.01
C LEU A 103 4.94 8.69 2.08
N ALA A 104 3.98 8.18 2.85
CA ALA A 104 3.33 8.92 3.93
C ALA A 104 2.62 7.98 4.90
N ASP A 105 2.43 8.44 6.12
CA ASP A 105 1.39 7.94 7.01
C ASP A 105 0.09 8.62 6.63
N ALA A 106 -1.00 7.85 6.60
CA ALA A 106 -2.27 8.30 6.11
C ALA A 106 -3.43 7.83 6.99
N ARG A 107 -4.53 8.53 6.93
CA ARG A 107 -5.83 8.04 7.41
C ARG A 107 -6.58 7.46 6.23
N LEU A 108 -6.71 6.14 6.17
CA LEU A 108 -7.52 5.44 5.18
C LEU A 108 -8.99 5.56 5.57
N THR A 109 -9.83 5.98 4.63
CA THR A 109 -11.28 5.83 4.71
C THR A 109 -11.75 5.01 3.52
N VAL A 110 -12.49 3.94 3.77
CA VAL A 110 -13.02 3.01 2.76
C VAL A 110 -14.48 3.33 2.54
N SER A 111 -14.88 3.44 1.29
CA SER A 111 -16.26 3.63 0.87
C SER A 111 -16.71 2.53 -0.10
N THR A 112 -17.99 2.55 -0.46
CA THR A 112 -18.55 1.64 -1.49
C THR A 112 -18.05 1.95 -2.90
N HIS A 113 -17.43 3.11 -3.16
CA HIS A 113 -17.01 3.56 -4.49
C HIS A 113 -15.51 3.74 -4.64
N GLY A 114 -14.77 3.79 -3.55
CA GLY A 114 -13.34 4.00 -3.58
C GLY A 114 -12.73 4.14 -2.19
N ILE A 115 -11.53 4.67 -2.16
CA ILE A 115 -10.79 4.96 -0.93
C ILE A 115 -10.36 6.42 -0.89
N TYR A 116 -10.22 6.92 0.32
CA TYR A 116 -9.68 8.24 0.62
C TYR A 116 -8.48 8.09 1.53
N LEU A 117 -7.40 8.77 1.21
CA LEU A 117 -6.16 8.78 1.98
C LEU A 117 -5.89 10.22 2.44
N GLY A 118 -6.21 10.48 3.70
CA GLY A 118 -5.89 11.74 4.35
C GLY A 118 -4.43 11.72 4.83
N THR A 119 -3.60 12.59 4.28
CA THR A 119 -2.20 12.80 4.66
C THR A 119 -2.00 14.20 5.21
N ALA A 120 -0.80 14.51 5.68
CA ALA A 120 -0.45 15.89 6.10
C ALA A 120 -0.53 16.90 4.94
N GLU A 121 -0.41 16.45 3.69
CA GLU A 121 -0.45 17.29 2.49
C GLU A 121 -1.89 17.50 1.95
N GLY A 122 -2.85 16.71 2.42
CA GLY A 122 -4.24 16.77 1.98
C GLY A 122 -4.89 15.41 1.82
N VAL A 123 -6.03 15.38 1.14
CA VAL A 123 -6.78 14.15 0.88
C VAL A 123 -6.63 13.74 -0.57
N MET A 124 -6.13 12.54 -0.78
CA MET A 124 -6.13 11.86 -2.08
C MET A 124 -7.32 10.90 -2.14
N SER A 125 -8.07 10.91 -3.23
CA SER A 125 -9.17 9.99 -3.49
C SER A 125 -8.83 9.09 -4.67
N VAL A 126 -9.17 7.80 -4.56
CA VAL A 126 -8.97 6.79 -5.61
C VAL A 126 -10.28 6.05 -5.80
N ALA A 127 -10.96 6.28 -6.93
CA ALA A 127 -12.15 5.52 -7.28
C ALA A 127 -11.77 4.09 -7.65
N TYR A 128 -12.58 3.12 -7.27
CA TYR A 128 -12.33 1.73 -7.68
C TYR A 128 -12.33 1.55 -9.20
N ALA A 129 -13.05 2.40 -9.92
CA ALA A 129 -13.06 2.39 -11.39
C ALA A 129 -11.69 2.69 -12.02
N ASP A 130 -10.84 3.45 -11.33
CA ASP A 130 -9.51 3.83 -11.80
C ASP A 130 -8.44 2.77 -11.47
N VAL A 131 -8.78 1.83 -10.57
CA VAL A 131 -7.88 0.76 -10.15
C VAL A 131 -7.85 -0.34 -11.22
N ARG A 132 -6.67 -0.63 -11.76
CA ARG A 132 -6.44 -1.65 -12.79
C ARG A 132 -6.04 -2.99 -12.20
N GLU A 133 -5.29 -2.96 -11.11
CA GLU A 133 -4.81 -4.13 -10.39
C GLU A 133 -5.02 -3.90 -8.90
N CYS A 134 -5.48 -4.92 -8.21
CA CYS A 134 -5.66 -4.90 -6.76
C CYS A 134 -5.45 -6.32 -6.22
N SER A 135 -4.56 -6.49 -5.25
CA SER A 135 -4.32 -7.80 -4.62
C SER A 135 -3.75 -7.64 -3.22
N LEU A 136 -4.05 -8.57 -2.33
CA LEU A 136 -3.38 -8.65 -1.04
C LEU A 136 -2.01 -9.31 -1.23
N SER A 137 -0.96 -8.69 -0.71
CA SER A 137 0.38 -9.29 -0.60
C SER A 137 0.60 -9.98 0.75
N ALA A 138 -0.14 -9.58 1.77
CA ALA A 138 -0.24 -10.19 3.09
C ALA A 138 -1.54 -9.73 3.76
N THR A 139 -1.87 -10.32 4.91
CA THR A 139 -2.95 -9.82 5.76
C THR A 139 -2.69 -8.37 6.16
N GLY A 140 -3.68 -7.52 5.95
CA GLY A 140 -3.57 -6.08 6.21
C GLY A 140 -2.66 -5.33 5.22
N GLU A 141 -2.22 -5.97 4.12
CA GLU A 141 -1.36 -5.35 3.13
C GLU A 141 -1.91 -5.55 1.72
N ILE A 142 -2.27 -4.47 1.04
CA ILE A 142 -2.84 -4.47 -0.31
C ILE A 142 -1.95 -3.71 -1.29
N VAL A 143 -1.75 -4.28 -2.46
CA VAL A 143 -1.07 -3.65 -3.60
C VAL A 143 -2.11 -3.25 -4.62
N MET A 144 -2.06 -2.02 -5.07
CA MET A 144 -2.95 -1.47 -6.09
C MET A 144 -2.14 -0.79 -7.19
N ALA A 145 -2.65 -0.87 -8.42
CA ALA A 145 -2.16 -0.06 -9.52
C ALA A 145 -3.32 0.71 -10.14
N ALA A 146 -3.16 2.00 -10.31
CA ALA A 146 -4.14 2.84 -10.99
C ALA A 146 -3.47 3.72 -12.03
N ALA A 147 -4.22 4.00 -13.11
CA ALA A 147 -3.78 4.92 -14.14
C ALA A 147 -4.08 6.36 -13.71
N ASN A 148 -3.14 7.26 -13.97
CA ASN A 148 -3.32 8.70 -13.87
C ASN A 148 -2.76 9.38 -15.11
N SER A 149 -2.82 10.71 -15.17
CA SER A 149 -2.32 11.51 -16.30
C SER A 149 -0.81 11.36 -16.55
N GLN A 150 -0.05 10.84 -15.59
CA GLN A 150 1.40 10.63 -15.67
C GLN A 150 1.79 9.17 -15.94
N GLY A 151 0.80 8.26 -16.05
CA GLY A 151 1.02 6.83 -16.28
C GLY A 151 0.39 5.95 -15.19
N THR A 152 0.92 4.74 -15.03
CA THR A 152 0.45 3.82 -13.99
C THR A 152 1.29 3.95 -12.74
N ALA A 153 0.66 4.33 -11.63
CA ALA A 153 1.28 4.33 -10.33
C ALA A 153 0.93 3.04 -9.57
N ARG A 154 1.92 2.47 -8.89
CA ARG A 154 1.75 1.31 -8.00
C ARG A 154 1.94 1.73 -6.56
N TRP A 155 0.92 1.45 -5.75
CA TRP A 155 0.93 1.71 -4.32
C TRP A 155 0.75 0.43 -3.54
N LYS A 156 1.24 0.46 -2.33
CA LYS A 156 0.98 -0.53 -1.31
C LYS A 156 0.43 0.20 -0.10
N LEU A 157 -0.67 -0.28 0.43
CA LEU A 157 -1.24 0.19 1.69
C LEU A 157 -1.12 -0.92 2.73
N ARG A 158 -0.59 -0.57 3.89
CA ARG A 158 -0.68 -1.37 5.10
C ARG A 158 -1.75 -0.77 5.99
N ALA A 159 -2.86 -1.45 6.14
CA ALA A 159 -4.04 -0.92 6.80
C ALA A 159 -4.95 -2.04 7.32
N GLN A 160 -5.64 -1.77 8.41
CA GLN A 160 -6.61 -2.71 8.99
C GLN A 160 -7.73 -3.12 8.00
N TRP A 161 -8.10 -2.25 7.05
CA TRP A 161 -9.20 -2.50 6.11
C TRP A 161 -8.71 -2.88 4.70
N ALA A 162 -7.50 -3.41 4.56
CA ALA A 162 -6.94 -3.82 3.26
C ALA A 162 -7.82 -4.88 2.57
N GLU A 163 -8.30 -5.88 3.31
CA GLU A 163 -9.19 -6.93 2.80
C GLU A 163 -10.54 -6.38 2.35
N LEU A 164 -11.07 -5.40 3.07
CA LEU A 164 -12.33 -4.74 2.69
C LEU A 164 -12.18 -4.00 1.36
N VAL A 165 -11.05 -3.32 1.15
CA VAL A 165 -10.75 -2.64 -0.12
C VAL A 165 -10.71 -3.64 -1.27
N LEU A 166 -10.00 -4.77 -1.12
CA LEU A 166 -9.96 -5.82 -2.14
C LEU A 166 -11.37 -6.34 -2.47
N VAL A 167 -12.14 -6.69 -1.43
CA VAL A 167 -13.47 -7.28 -1.58
C VAL A 167 -14.41 -6.34 -2.35
N LEU A 168 -14.45 -5.07 -1.98
CA LEU A 168 -15.32 -4.08 -2.64
C LEU A 168 -14.92 -3.83 -4.09
N TRP A 169 -13.63 -3.70 -4.35
CA TRP A 169 -13.13 -3.54 -5.71
C TRP A 169 -13.42 -4.78 -6.57
N ALA A 170 -13.07 -5.96 -6.07
CA ALA A 170 -13.21 -7.21 -6.82
C ALA A 170 -14.68 -7.51 -7.14
N LEU A 171 -15.60 -7.34 -6.19
CA LEU A 171 -17.03 -7.55 -6.41
C LEU A 171 -17.57 -6.78 -7.62
N ARG A 172 -17.06 -5.59 -7.84
CA ARG A 172 -17.58 -4.71 -8.88
C ARG A 172 -16.86 -4.85 -10.22
N TYR A 173 -15.55 -5.09 -10.20
CA TYR A 173 -14.69 -4.99 -11.38
C TYR A 173 -14.05 -6.31 -11.81
N LEU A 174 -13.89 -7.26 -10.88
CA LEU A 174 -13.30 -8.56 -11.17
C LEU A 174 -13.85 -9.63 -10.19
N PRO A 175 -15.15 -10.01 -10.30
CA PRO A 175 -15.75 -10.98 -9.38
C PRO A 175 -15.01 -12.33 -9.32
N GLU A 176 -14.39 -12.73 -10.44
CA GLU A 176 -13.58 -13.96 -10.57
C GLU A 176 -12.13 -13.77 -10.10
N HIS A 177 -11.84 -12.70 -9.36
CA HIS A 177 -10.49 -12.47 -8.84
C HIS A 177 -10.00 -13.70 -8.06
N PRO A 178 -8.76 -14.21 -8.31
CA PRO A 178 -8.27 -15.45 -7.69
C PRO A 178 -8.35 -15.44 -6.16
N GLN A 179 -8.11 -14.31 -5.51
CA GLN A 179 -8.21 -14.20 -4.05
C GLN A 179 -9.66 -14.18 -3.55
N MET A 180 -10.63 -13.82 -4.40
CA MET A 180 -12.06 -13.91 -4.07
C MET A 180 -12.54 -15.35 -4.20
N THR A 181 -12.27 -16.02 -5.32
CA THR A 181 -12.69 -17.40 -5.60
C THR A 181 -12.01 -18.38 -4.63
N ALA A 182 -10.71 -18.22 -4.36
CA ALA A 182 -10.00 -19.03 -3.38
C ALA A 182 -10.26 -18.61 -1.93
N ARG A 183 -10.98 -17.49 -1.70
CA ARG A 183 -11.23 -16.91 -0.37
C ARG A 183 -9.96 -16.62 0.44
N SER A 184 -8.82 -16.43 -0.23
CA SER A 184 -7.54 -16.24 0.42
C SER A 184 -7.37 -14.84 1.05
N TRP A 185 -8.38 -13.99 0.95
CA TRP A 185 -8.51 -12.77 1.75
C TRP A 185 -8.93 -13.03 3.20
N LEU A 186 -9.37 -14.26 3.52
CA LEU A 186 -9.62 -14.74 4.88
C LEU A 186 -8.44 -15.60 5.35
N PRO A 187 -8.12 -15.61 6.65
CA PRO A 187 -7.26 -16.65 7.22
C PRO A 187 -7.83 -18.04 6.95
N GLY A 188 -6.97 -19.03 6.71
CA GLY A 188 -7.37 -20.35 6.23
C GLY A 188 -8.35 -21.11 7.14
N ASP A 189 -8.33 -20.84 8.43
CA ASP A 189 -9.18 -21.47 9.46
C ASP A 189 -10.32 -20.55 9.97
N TRP A 190 -10.42 -19.33 9.43
CA TRP A 190 -11.31 -18.32 9.97
C TRP A 190 -12.78 -18.75 9.97
N LEU A 191 -13.27 -19.40 8.91
CA LEU A 191 -14.67 -19.87 8.82
C LEU A 191 -14.97 -20.94 9.87
N VAL A 192 -14.00 -21.86 10.10
CA VAL A 192 -14.11 -22.89 11.13
C VAL A 192 -14.13 -22.27 12.52
N HIS A 193 -13.24 -21.31 12.75
CA HIS A 193 -13.18 -20.58 14.01
C HIS A 193 -14.46 -19.78 14.27
N ALA A 194 -15.01 -19.12 13.27
CA ALA A 194 -16.27 -18.39 13.34
C ALA A 194 -17.42 -19.31 13.75
N ALA A 195 -17.55 -20.45 13.08
CA ALA A 195 -18.59 -21.44 13.37
C ALA A 195 -18.47 -22.00 14.80
N ALA A 196 -17.25 -22.29 15.27
CA ALA A 196 -17.00 -22.75 16.64
C ALA A 196 -17.43 -21.73 17.72
N HIS A 197 -17.51 -20.45 17.36
CA HIS A 197 -17.98 -19.36 18.24
C HIS A 197 -19.47 -19.00 18.02
N GLY A 198 -20.21 -19.87 17.32
CA GLY A 198 -21.65 -19.68 17.10
C GLY A 198 -22.00 -18.64 16.03
N TYR A 199 -21.02 -18.30 15.18
CA TYR A 199 -21.24 -17.38 14.08
C TYR A 199 -21.39 -18.13 12.75
N GLU A 200 -22.59 -18.19 12.24
CA GLU A 200 -22.85 -18.73 10.90
C GLU A 200 -22.64 -17.65 9.84
N VAL A 201 -21.70 -17.90 8.92
CA VAL A 201 -21.47 -17.05 7.75
C VAL A 201 -22.03 -17.76 6.54
N ASP A 202 -23.08 -17.18 5.93
CA ASP A 202 -23.63 -17.72 4.69
C ASP A 202 -22.73 -17.35 3.50
N THR A 203 -21.82 -18.25 3.17
CA THR A 203 -20.88 -18.08 2.05
C THR A 203 -21.47 -18.47 0.70
N ARG A 204 -22.74 -18.91 0.63
CA ARG A 204 -23.39 -19.32 -0.64
C ARG A 204 -23.65 -18.16 -1.58
N THR A 205 -23.80 -16.97 -1.02
CA THR A 205 -23.99 -15.72 -1.75
C THR A 205 -22.69 -15.10 -2.26
N TRP A 206 -21.55 -15.59 -1.79
CA TRP A 206 -20.25 -15.03 -2.17
C TRP A 206 -19.81 -15.51 -3.55
N PRO A 207 -18.98 -14.75 -4.28
CA PRO A 207 -18.40 -15.16 -5.56
C PRO A 207 -17.68 -16.53 -5.44
N ARG A 208 -17.83 -17.35 -6.50
CA ARG A 208 -17.21 -18.68 -6.62
C ARG A 208 -16.18 -18.67 -7.72
#